data_a918609e61ca2b5a38f78d22d352878e
#
_entry.id   a918609e61ca2b5a38f78d22d352878e
#
_cell.length_a   1.000
_cell.length_b   1.000
_cell.length_c   1.000
_cell.angle_alpha   90.00
_cell.angle_beta   90.00
_cell.angle_gamma   90.00
#
_symmetry.space_group_name_H-M   'P 1'
#
loop_
_entity.id
_entity.type
_entity.pdbx_description
1 polymer ?
#
loop_
_entity_poly.entity_id
_entity_poly.type
_entity_poly.pdbx_seq_one_letter_code
_entity_poly.pdbx_strand_id
1 'polypeptide(L)'
;YHDGLADFAFAMQGLGSAPLSLAGGEQMRALWLPRVAAGNAIAAFALSEPEAGSDVAAMQATARHDGGQYVLNGEKTWISNGGIADFYCVFARTSPAVRRPDGSASAEGISAFVVKPGDAGFTIAERIDAMAPHPLARLAFEDCRIPVARLIGAEGEGFRIAMRTLDIFRTSVAAAACGFARRALDEALRHARTRGMFGRMLADFQLTQS
;
A
#
# COMPACT_ATOMS: atom_id res chain seq x y z
N TYR A 1 0.41 -7.54 -18.98
CA TYR A 1 -0.22 -8.00 -20.24
C TYR A 1 -0.62 -9.47 -20.20
N HIS A 2 0.20 -10.34 -19.63
CA HIS A 2 -0.08 -11.78 -19.57
C HIS A 2 -0.96 -12.18 -18.41
N ASP A 3 -0.64 -11.70 -17.19
CA ASP A 3 -1.33 -12.05 -15.97
C ASP A 3 -1.31 -10.87 -15.00
N GLY A 4 -2.48 -10.27 -14.78
CA GLY A 4 -2.62 -9.12 -13.88
C GLY A 4 -2.49 -9.49 -12.41
N LEU A 5 -2.81 -10.73 -12.03
CA LEU A 5 -2.71 -11.18 -10.64
C LEU A 5 -1.26 -11.39 -10.22
N ALA A 6 -0.45 -11.97 -11.10
CA ALA A 6 0.98 -12.16 -10.85
C ALA A 6 1.72 -10.82 -10.76
N ASP A 7 1.42 -9.88 -11.68
CA ASP A 7 1.95 -8.51 -11.65
C ASP A 7 1.58 -7.80 -10.35
N PHE A 8 0.31 -7.88 -9.96
CA PHE A 8 -0.21 -7.28 -8.74
C PHE A 8 0.49 -7.85 -7.49
N ALA A 9 0.60 -9.17 -7.37
CA ALA A 9 1.26 -9.82 -6.22
C ALA A 9 2.72 -9.36 -6.10
N PHE A 10 3.45 -9.29 -7.21
CA PHE A 10 4.82 -8.80 -7.26
C PHE A 10 4.93 -7.34 -6.82
N ALA A 11 4.08 -6.46 -7.39
CA ALA A 11 4.09 -5.03 -7.08
C ALA A 11 3.76 -4.76 -5.60
N MET A 12 2.81 -5.48 -5.01
CA MET A 12 2.43 -5.30 -3.61
C MET A 12 3.51 -5.77 -2.63
N GLN A 13 4.22 -6.84 -2.95
CA GLN A 13 5.39 -7.28 -2.18
C GLN A 13 6.50 -6.22 -2.20
N GLY A 14 6.78 -5.67 -3.38
CA GLY A 14 7.74 -4.59 -3.55
C GLY A 14 7.33 -3.35 -2.75
N LEU A 15 6.09 -2.88 -2.92
CA LEU A 15 5.56 -1.71 -2.21
C LEU A 15 5.62 -1.89 -0.69
N GLY A 16 5.18 -3.06 -0.18
CA GLY A 16 5.15 -3.34 1.25
C GLY A 16 6.53 -3.42 1.89
N SER A 17 7.53 -3.93 1.17
CA SER A 17 8.90 -4.11 1.69
C SER A 17 9.85 -2.93 1.41
N ALA A 18 9.51 -2.04 0.48
CA ALA A 18 10.38 -0.92 0.08
C ALA A 18 10.76 0.02 1.22
N PRO A 19 9.90 0.39 2.19
CA PRO A 19 10.32 1.20 3.32
C PRO A 19 11.50 0.59 4.09
N LEU A 20 11.48 -0.73 4.30
CA LEU A 20 12.60 -1.44 4.92
C LEU A 20 13.85 -1.45 4.04
N SER A 21 13.70 -1.66 2.74
CA SER A 21 14.82 -1.62 1.80
C SER A 21 15.50 -0.24 1.76
N LEU A 22 14.70 0.83 1.81
CA LEU A 22 15.15 2.22 1.69
C LEU A 22 15.76 2.79 2.97
N ALA A 23 15.22 2.40 4.14
CA ALA A 23 15.54 3.05 5.41
C ALA A 23 15.55 2.10 6.63
N GLY A 24 15.31 0.81 6.46
CA GLY A 24 15.33 -0.14 7.57
C GLY A 24 16.72 -0.33 8.16
N GLY A 25 16.81 -0.49 9.48
CA GLY A 25 18.02 -0.89 10.17
C GLY A 25 18.50 -2.28 9.71
N GLU A 26 19.79 -2.55 9.84
CA GLU A 26 20.44 -3.77 9.34
C GLU A 26 19.72 -5.05 9.83
N GLN A 27 19.39 -5.12 11.10
CA GLN A 27 18.71 -6.30 11.67
C GLN A 27 17.33 -6.55 11.04
N MET A 28 16.52 -5.52 10.84
CA MET A 28 15.20 -5.65 10.21
C MET A 28 15.33 -6.03 8.73
N ARG A 29 16.29 -5.42 8.02
CA ARG A 29 16.56 -5.76 6.62
C ARG A 29 17.00 -7.22 6.47
N ALA A 30 17.93 -7.68 7.31
CA ALA A 30 18.41 -9.06 7.31
C ALA A 30 17.31 -10.08 7.67
N LEU A 31 16.40 -9.70 8.57
CA LEU A 31 15.29 -10.56 8.97
C LEU A 31 14.22 -10.71 7.88
N TRP A 32 13.81 -9.60 7.24
CA TRP A 32 12.63 -9.58 6.41
C TRP A 32 12.90 -9.65 4.90
N LEU A 33 13.89 -8.93 4.38
CA LEU A 33 14.06 -8.82 2.93
C LEU A 33 14.38 -10.15 2.23
N PRO A 34 15.24 -11.05 2.78
CA PRO A 34 15.45 -12.36 2.16
C PRO A 34 14.18 -13.22 2.15
N ARG A 35 13.35 -13.15 3.19
CA ARG A 35 12.09 -13.90 3.28
C ARG A 35 11.06 -13.38 2.27
N VAL A 36 10.97 -12.06 2.10
CA VAL A 36 10.11 -11.43 1.08
C VAL A 36 10.57 -11.84 -0.33
N ALA A 37 11.87 -11.77 -0.60
CA ALA A 37 12.45 -12.15 -1.90
C ALA A 37 12.23 -13.64 -2.24
N ALA A 38 12.23 -14.51 -1.23
CA ALA A 38 11.98 -15.94 -1.38
C ALA A 38 10.48 -16.31 -1.40
N GLY A 39 9.57 -15.32 -1.22
CA GLY A 39 8.12 -15.57 -1.10
C GLY A 39 7.70 -16.19 0.24
N ASN A 40 8.56 -16.18 1.25
CA ASN A 40 8.33 -16.75 2.58
C ASN A 40 7.84 -15.72 3.61
N ALA A 41 7.61 -14.50 3.19
CA ALA A 41 6.96 -13.46 3.98
C ALA A 41 6.18 -12.50 3.06
N ILE A 42 5.00 -12.11 3.49
CA ILE A 42 4.14 -11.14 2.81
C ILE A 42 4.28 -9.80 3.51
N ALA A 43 4.52 -8.74 2.73
CA ALA A 43 4.66 -7.37 3.20
C ALA A 43 3.41 -6.54 2.89
N ALA A 44 3.08 -5.56 3.75
CA ALA A 44 2.04 -4.59 3.51
C ALA A 44 2.51 -3.15 3.77
N PHE A 45 1.97 -2.21 3.00
CA PHE A 45 2.22 -0.77 3.10
C PHE A 45 0.99 -0.07 3.67
N ALA A 46 1.05 0.33 4.95
CA ALA A 46 -0.09 0.84 5.69
C ALA A 46 0.03 2.36 5.89
N LEU A 47 -0.32 3.12 4.84
CA LEU A 47 -0.21 4.57 4.79
C LEU A 47 -1.57 5.26 4.96
N SER A 48 -2.56 4.89 4.13
CA SER A 48 -3.85 5.57 4.01
C SER A 48 -4.73 5.40 5.24
N GLU A 49 -5.50 6.45 5.55
CA GLU A 49 -6.53 6.48 6.59
C GLU A 49 -7.88 6.84 5.99
N PRO A 50 -9.01 6.62 6.69
CA PRO A 50 -10.33 6.98 6.17
C PRO A 50 -10.41 8.43 5.68
N GLU A 51 -9.83 9.38 6.42
CA GLU A 51 -9.85 10.81 6.11
C GLU A 51 -8.53 11.34 5.50
N ALA A 52 -7.53 10.48 5.27
CA ALA A 52 -6.23 10.84 4.73
C ALA A 52 -5.75 9.86 3.65
N GLY A 53 -6.28 10.01 2.45
CA GLY A 53 -5.89 9.26 1.25
C GLY A 53 -4.87 10.04 0.43
N SER A 54 -5.32 10.95 -0.43
CA SER A 54 -4.43 11.80 -1.25
C SER A 54 -3.64 12.80 -0.41
N ASP A 55 -4.27 13.40 0.61
CA ASP A 55 -3.60 14.25 1.61
C ASP A 55 -3.06 13.40 2.77
N VAL A 56 -1.99 12.69 2.49
CA VAL A 56 -1.31 11.83 3.47
C VAL A 56 -0.82 12.61 4.69
N ALA A 57 -0.47 13.89 4.52
CA ALA A 57 -0.02 14.73 5.61
C ALA A 57 -1.13 15.01 6.65
N ALA A 58 -2.39 14.81 6.31
CA ALA A 58 -3.52 14.95 7.24
C ALA A 58 -3.75 13.73 8.15
N MET A 59 -2.89 12.69 8.08
CA MET A 59 -3.07 11.48 8.90
C MET A 59 -3.18 11.77 10.39
N GLN A 60 -4.02 10.99 11.07
CA GLN A 60 -4.34 11.12 12.48
C GLN A 60 -3.74 10.03 13.36
N ALA A 61 -3.38 8.86 12.79
CA ALA A 61 -2.76 7.79 13.56
C ALA A 61 -1.49 8.30 14.27
N THR A 62 -1.35 7.95 15.53
CA THR A 62 -0.27 8.42 16.41
C THR A 62 0.63 7.29 16.86
N ALA A 63 1.87 7.62 17.18
CA ALA A 63 2.86 6.72 17.78
C ALA A 63 3.61 7.48 18.88
N ARG A 64 3.20 7.28 20.14
CA ARG A 64 3.82 7.94 21.29
C ARG A 64 4.96 7.09 21.83
N HIS A 65 6.13 7.70 22.03
CA HIS A 65 7.25 7.02 22.70
C HIS A 65 6.95 6.78 24.19
N ASP A 66 7.17 5.56 24.67
CA ASP A 66 6.89 5.14 26.05
C ASP A 66 7.94 4.11 26.52
N GLY A 67 8.98 4.56 27.17
CA GLY A 67 9.95 3.72 27.90
C GLY A 67 10.58 2.57 27.09
N GLY A 68 11.09 2.82 25.89
CA GLY A 68 11.70 1.79 25.04
C GLY A 68 10.73 1.12 24.07
N GLN A 69 9.50 1.61 24.01
CA GLN A 69 8.46 1.20 23.08
C GLN A 69 7.80 2.41 22.42
N TYR A 70 7.12 2.18 21.30
CA TYR A 70 6.10 3.08 20.76
C TYR A 70 4.72 2.49 21.02
N VAL A 71 3.77 3.35 21.38
CA VAL A 71 2.36 3.03 21.54
C VAL A 71 1.60 3.65 20.38
N LEU A 72 1.09 2.82 19.49
CA LEU A 72 0.35 3.23 18.29
C LEU A 72 -1.15 3.25 18.57
N ASN A 73 -1.82 4.31 18.11
CA ASN A 73 -3.27 4.45 18.15
C ASN A 73 -3.78 5.03 16.83
N GLY A 74 -4.91 4.51 16.34
CA GLY A 74 -5.56 4.95 15.12
C GLY A 74 -5.94 3.83 14.17
N GLU A 75 -6.27 4.18 12.93
CA GLU A 75 -6.71 3.23 11.91
C GLU A 75 -5.95 3.44 10.59
N LYS A 76 -5.85 2.37 9.80
CA LYS A 76 -5.40 2.42 8.41
C LYS A 76 -6.42 1.68 7.54
N THR A 77 -6.71 2.20 6.35
CA THR A 77 -7.73 1.61 5.46
C THR A 77 -7.19 1.40 4.04
N TRP A 78 -7.86 0.52 3.28
CA TRP A 78 -7.47 0.13 1.93
C TRP A 78 -6.06 -0.47 1.86
N ILE A 79 -5.68 -1.21 2.90
CA ILE A 79 -4.33 -1.77 2.98
C ILE A 79 -4.25 -3.08 2.21
N SER A 80 -3.51 -3.05 1.11
CA SER A 80 -3.19 -4.23 0.30
C SER A 80 -2.39 -5.23 1.11
N ASN A 81 -2.67 -6.52 0.93
CA ASN A 81 -2.18 -7.62 1.75
C ASN A 81 -2.66 -7.54 3.22
N GLY A 82 -3.60 -6.65 3.53
CA GLY A 82 -4.20 -6.56 4.86
C GLY A 82 -4.84 -7.88 5.28
N GLY A 83 -4.52 -8.33 6.48
CA GLY A 83 -5.02 -9.57 7.05
C GLY A 83 -4.32 -10.86 6.57
N ILE A 84 -3.35 -10.76 5.64
CA ILE A 84 -2.51 -11.89 5.21
C ILE A 84 -1.01 -11.59 5.35
N ALA A 85 -0.63 -10.32 5.60
CA ALA A 85 0.77 -9.92 5.70
C ALA A 85 1.43 -10.43 6.98
N ASP A 86 2.70 -10.83 6.87
CA ASP A 86 3.57 -11.20 7.99
C ASP A 86 4.12 -9.97 8.72
N PHE A 87 4.18 -8.84 8.01
CA PHE A 87 4.49 -7.54 8.59
C PHE A 87 3.89 -6.39 7.79
N TYR A 88 3.68 -5.27 8.49
CA TYR A 88 3.13 -4.03 7.97
C TYR A 88 4.12 -2.90 8.18
N CYS A 89 4.47 -2.17 7.12
CA CYS A 89 5.12 -0.87 7.24
C CYS A 89 4.05 0.19 7.52
N VAL A 90 3.91 0.59 8.76
CA VAL A 90 2.87 1.50 9.26
C VAL A 90 3.44 2.91 9.43
N PHE A 91 2.70 3.92 8.96
CA PHE A 91 3.07 5.33 9.10
C PHE A 91 2.15 5.99 10.12
N ALA A 92 2.73 6.65 11.12
CA ALA A 92 1.99 7.32 12.19
C ALA A 92 2.75 8.55 12.71
N ARG A 93 2.03 9.48 13.35
CA ARG A 93 2.63 10.69 13.89
C ARG A 93 3.31 10.43 15.23
N THR A 94 4.57 10.81 15.32
CA THR A 94 5.33 10.88 16.58
C THR A 94 5.30 12.26 17.22
N SER A 95 4.86 13.29 16.47
CA SER A 95 4.57 14.62 16.99
C SER A 95 3.25 15.16 16.42
N PRO A 96 2.59 16.12 17.13
CA PRO A 96 1.34 16.71 16.67
C PRO A 96 1.47 17.34 15.29
N ALA A 97 0.37 17.28 14.51
CA ALA A 97 0.32 17.95 13.21
C ALA A 97 0.39 19.47 13.39
N VAL A 98 1.36 20.10 12.76
CA VAL A 98 1.43 21.55 12.63
C VAL A 98 0.62 21.97 11.40
N ARG A 99 -0.32 22.91 11.54
CA ARG A 99 -1.03 23.47 10.40
C ARG A 99 -0.22 24.58 9.76
N ARG A 100 -0.11 24.54 8.43
CA ARG A 100 0.50 25.59 7.64
C ARG A 100 -0.44 26.80 7.51
N PRO A 101 0.08 27.98 7.09
CA PRO A 101 -0.75 29.17 6.89
C PRO A 101 -1.91 28.99 5.89
N ASP A 102 -1.76 28.09 4.92
CA ASP A 102 -2.78 27.72 3.93
C ASP A 102 -3.84 26.73 4.46
N GLY A 103 -3.76 26.36 5.73
CA GLY A 103 -4.66 25.42 6.38
C GLY A 103 -4.29 23.94 6.19
N SER A 104 -3.33 23.60 5.34
CA SER A 104 -2.87 22.22 5.13
C SER A 104 -2.09 21.69 6.35
N ALA A 105 -2.08 20.38 6.54
CA ALA A 105 -1.27 19.74 7.56
C ALA A 105 0.20 19.67 7.13
N SER A 106 1.12 19.89 8.08
CA SER A 106 2.54 19.60 7.85
C SER A 106 2.79 18.10 7.85
N ALA A 107 3.65 17.65 6.95
CA ALA A 107 4.15 16.28 6.93
C ALA A 107 5.21 15.99 8.02
N GLU A 108 5.63 17.00 8.76
CA GLU A 108 6.57 16.86 9.87
C GLU A 108 6.01 15.96 10.97
N GLY A 109 6.89 15.22 11.63
CA GLY A 109 6.53 14.33 12.72
C GLY A 109 5.84 13.03 12.31
N ILE A 110 5.81 12.69 11.03
CA ILE A 110 5.38 11.37 10.58
C ILE A 110 6.59 10.41 10.60
N SER A 111 6.43 9.27 11.24
CA SER A 111 7.44 8.21 11.37
C SER A 111 6.93 6.91 10.76
N ALA A 112 7.83 5.97 10.50
CA ALA A 112 7.49 4.67 9.92
C ALA A 112 7.91 3.52 10.85
N PHE A 113 7.09 2.48 10.94
CA PHE A 113 7.26 1.38 11.90
C PHE A 113 6.97 0.03 11.27
N VAL A 114 7.59 -1.02 11.79
CA VAL A 114 7.20 -2.41 11.52
C VAL A 114 6.23 -2.89 12.59
N VAL A 115 5.01 -3.24 12.19
CA VAL A 115 4.01 -3.92 13.03
C VAL A 115 3.81 -5.33 12.49
N LYS A 116 3.56 -6.29 13.37
CA LYS A 116 3.36 -7.71 13.01
C LYS A 116 2.00 -8.19 13.50
N PRO A 117 1.42 -9.20 12.83
CA PRO A 117 0.35 -9.97 13.44
C PRO A 117 0.77 -10.49 14.81
N GLY A 118 -0.13 -10.36 15.80
CA GLY A 118 0.14 -10.76 17.19
C GLY A 118 0.78 -9.71 18.07
N ASP A 119 1.15 -8.53 17.56
CA ASP A 119 1.47 -7.39 18.41
C ASP A 119 0.22 -6.98 19.20
N ALA A 120 0.35 -6.84 20.52
CA ALA A 120 -0.78 -6.49 21.39
C ALA A 120 -1.37 -5.13 20.97
N GLY A 121 -2.69 -5.05 20.83
CA GLY A 121 -3.40 -3.85 20.38
C GLY A 121 -3.45 -3.66 18.85
N PHE A 122 -2.91 -4.58 18.05
CA PHE A 122 -3.08 -4.60 16.61
C PHE A 122 -4.16 -5.59 16.20
N THR A 123 -5.13 -5.14 15.38
CA THR A 123 -6.22 -5.98 14.85
C THR A 123 -6.52 -5.69 13.40
N ILE A 124 -7.06 -6.70 12.71
CA ILE A 124 -7.70 -6.54 11.41
C ILE A 124 -9.16 -6.18 11.67
N ALA A 125 -9.48 -4.88 11.61
CA ALA A 125 -10.82 -4.39 11.94
C ALA A 125 -11.87 -4.83 10.92
N GLU A 126 -11.48 -4.93 9.64
CA GLU A 126 -12.38 -5.31 8.55
C GLU A 126 -11.59 -5.86 7.37
N ARG A 127 -12.10 -6.90 6.73
CA ARG A 127 -11.67 -7.30 5.38
C ARG A 127 -12.55 -6.60 4.37
N ILE A 128 -11.95 -5.94 3.40
CA ILE A 128 -12.65 -5.16 2.38
C ILE A 128 -12.73 -6.00 1.12
N ASP A 129 -13.94 -6.36 0.70
CA ASP A 129 -14.17 -7.11 -0.53
C ASP A 129 -14.15 -6.17 -1.73
N ALA A 130 -13.40 -6.55 -2.77
CA ALA A 130 -13.32 -5.84 -4.04
C ALA A 130 -13.67 -6.80 -5.19
N MET A 131 -14.04 -6.25 -6.36
CA MET A 131 -14.33 -7.07 -7.55
C MET A 131 -13.12 -7.90 -8.00
N ALA A 132 -11.91 -7.38 -7.83
CA ALA A 132 -10.68 -8.10 -8.12
C ALA A 132 -10.29 -8.97 -6.90
N PRO A 133 -9.61 -10.11 -7.10
CA PRO A 133 -9.07 -10.94 -6.02
C PRO A 133 -7.88 -10.23 -5.35
N HIS A 134 -8.17 -9.18 -4.62
CA HIS A 134 -7.23 -8.27 -3.99
C HIS A 134 -7.47 -8.28 -2.49
N PRO A 135 -6.59 -8.89 -1.67
CA PRO A 135 -6.75 -8.84 -0.23
C PRO A 135 -6.55 -7.42 0.27
N LEU A 136 -7.65 -6.82 0.72
CA LEU A 136 -7.69 -5.48 1.30
C LEU A 136 -8.23 -5.55 2.72
N ALA A 137 -7.74 -4.68 3.60
CA ALA A 137 -8.26 -4.59 4.95
C ALA A 137 -8.19 -3.17 5.53
N ARG A 138 -9.03 -2.95 6.55
CA ARG A 138 -8.89 -1.89 7.53
C ARG A 138 -8.19 -2.48 8.75
N LEU A 139 -7.17 -1.75 9.23
CA LEU A 139 -6.35 -2.10 10.37
C LEU A 139 -6.67 -1.14 11.52
N ALA A 140 -6.74 -1.66 12.75
CA ALA A 140 -6.91 -0.83 13.94
C ALA A 140 -5.73 -1.06 14.91
N PHE A 141 -5.35 0.04 15.54
CA PHE A 141 -4.30 0.11 16.57
C PHE A 141 -4.90 0.73 17.83
N GLU A 142 -4.98 -0.05 18.89
CA GLU A 142 -5.50 0.36 20.20
C GLU A 142 -4.43 0.09 21.24
N ASP A 143 -3.71 1.13 21.64
CA ASP A 143 -2.51 1.03 22.50
C ASP A 143 -1.53 -0.05 22.01
N CYS A 144 -1.36 -0.15 20.69
CA CYS A 144 -0.50 -1.14 20.08
C CYS A 144 0.96 -0.87 20.40
N ARG A 145 1.57 -1.77 21.18
CA ARG A 145 2.92 -1.62 21.72
C ARG A 145 3.94 -2.34 20.85
N ILE A 146 4.91 -1.57 20.34
CA ILE A 146 6.01 -2.11 19.53
C ILE A 146 7.37 -1.62 20.07
N PRO A 147 8.42 -2.46 20.03
CA PRO A 147 9.77 -2.06 20.43
C PRO A 147 10.31 -0.91 19.59
N VAL A 148 11.08 0.01 20.19
CA VAL A 148 11.75 1.11 19.46
C VAL A 148 12.65 0.62 18.31
N ALA A 149 13.20 -0.59 18.43
CA ALA A 149 14.01 -1.21 17.38
C ALA A 149 13.23 -1.49 16.07
N ARG A 150 11.91 -1.33 16.07
CA ARG A 150 11.07 -1.47 14.87
C ARG A 150 10.74 -0.15 14.17
N LEU A 151 11.36 0.95 14.59
CA LEU A 151 11.34 2.22 13.83
C LEU A 151 12.10 2.02 12.51
N ILE A 152 11.52 2.48 11.41
CA ILE A 152 12.14 2.45 10.08
C ILE A 152 12.72 3.83 9.79
N GLY A 153 14.04 3.93 9.64
CA GLY A 153 14.75 5.21 9.53
C GLY A 153 14.84 5.93 10.87
N ALA A 154 14.87 7.25 10.84
CA ALA A 154 14.80 8.09 12.03
C ALA A 154 13.35 8.57 12.29
N GLU A 155 13.08 8.98 13.53
CA GLU A 155 11.82 9.61 13.89
C GLU A 155 11.60 10.89 13.06
N GLY A 156 10.38 11.07 12.54
CA GLY A 156 10.03 12.19 11.65
C GLY A 156 10.36 11.97 10.17
N GLU A 157 11.03 10.89 9.79
CA GLU A 157 11.40 10.61 8.40
C GLU A 157 10.33 9.84 7.61
N GLY A 158 9.25 9.40 8.25
CA GLY A 158 8.25 8.53 7.65
C GLY A 158 7.63 9.08 6.37
N PHE A 159 7.28 10.36 6.33
CA PHE A 159 6.73 10.96 5.12
C PHE A 159 7.70 10.88 3.92
N ARG A 160 8.97 11.19 4.15
CA ARG A 160 10.00 11.08 3.11
C ARG A 160 10.17 9.64 2.61
N ILE A 161 10.16 8.68 3.54
CA ILE A 161 10.25 7.25 3.21
C ILE A 161 9.02 6.82 2.39
N ALA A 162 7.81 7.24 2.79
CA ALA A 162 6.58 6.94 2.05
C ALA A 162 6.63 7.50 0.62
N MET A 163 6.99 8.77 0.45
CA MET A 163 7.04 9.40 -0.87
C MET A 163 8.09 8.75 -1.77
N ARG A 164 9.28 8.46 -1.27
CA ARG A 164 10.32 7.72 -2.03
C ARG A 164 9.86 6.32 -2.45
N THR A 165 9.13 5.63 -1.58
CA THR A 165 8.53 4.35 -1.92
C THR A 165 7.52 4.51 -3.07
N LEU A 166 6.60 5.45 -2.95
CA LEU A 166 5.58 5.70 -3.97
C LEU A 166 6.20 6.15 -5.31
N ASP A 167 7.25 6.96 -5.30
CA ASP A 167 7.92 7.41 -6.53
C ASP A 167 8.49 6.25 -7.34
N ILE A 168 9.03 5.23 -6.67
CA ILE A 168 9.48 4.00 -7.33
C ILE A 168 8.29 3.25 -7.95
N PHE A 169 7.21 3.04 -7.20
CA PHE A 169 6.11 2.19 -7.61
C PHE A 169 5.08 2.86 -8.52
N ARG A 170 4.99 4.19 -8.57
CA ARG A 170 4.14 4.91 -9.54
C ARG A 170 4.48 4.55 -10.97
N THR A 171 5.77 4.40 -11.29
CA THR A 171 6.21 4.02 -12.65
C THR A 171 5.76 2.61 -13.01
N SER A 172 5.91 1.63 -12.11
CA SER A 172 5.48 0.25 -12.35
C SER A 172 3.96 0.13 -12.47
N VAL A 173 3.20 0.86 -11.63
CA VAL A 173 1.73 0.91 -11.71
C VAL A 173 1.26 1.53 -13.02
N ALA A 174 1.91 2.60 -13.49
CA ALA A 174 1.60 3.20 -14.78
C ALA A 174 1.86 2.22 -15.94
N ALA A 175 2.97 1.50 -15.92
CA ALA A 175 3.28 0.48 -16.92
C ALA A 175 2.27 -0.68 -16.91
N ALA A 176 1.85 -1.14 -15.72
CA ALA A 176 0.81 -2.15 -15.57
C ALA A 176 -0.53 -1.68 -16.14
N ALA A 177 -0.95 -0.44 -15.84
CA ALA A 177 -2.19 0.15 -16.37
C ALA A 177 -2.18 0.21 -17.91
N CYS A 178 -1.06 0.61 -18.51
CA CYS A 178 -0.89 0.59 -19.97
C CYS A 178 -0.98 -0.85 -20.55
N GLY A 179 -0.42 -1.83 -19.84
CA GLY A 179 -0.50 -3.24 -20.22
C GLY A 179 -1.93 -3.78 -20.17
N PHE A 180 -2.69 -3.43 -19.15
CA PHE A 180 -4.11 -3.80 -19.02
C PHE A 180 -4.97 -3.14 -20.10
N ALA A 181 -4.78 -1.84 -20.35
CA ALA A 181 -5.49 -1.12 -21.41
C ALA A 181 -5.24 -1.74 -22.78
N ARG A 182 -3.97 -2.06 -23.11
CA ARG A 182 -3.63 -2.72 -24.37
C ARG A 182 -4.29 -4.10 -24.49
N ARG A 183 -4.24 -4.91 -23.44
CA ARG A 183 -4.90 -6.22 -23.44
C ARG A 183 -6.40 -6.11 -23.64
N ALA A 184 -7.05 -5.19 -22.92
CA ALA A 184 -8.50 -4.96 -23.05
C ALA A 184 -8.87 -4.55 -24.47
N LEU A 185 -8.09 -3.67 -25.10
CA LEU A 185 -8.29 -3.25 -26.49
C LEU A 185 -8.13 -4.43 -27.45
N ASP A 186 -7.06 -5.23 -27.33
CA ASP A 186 -6.83 -6.40 -28.20
C ASP A 186 -7.99 -7.40 -28.10
N GLU A 187 -8.50 -7.66 -26.88
CA GLU A 187 -9.64 -8.54 -26.66
C GLU A 187 -10.94 -7.97 -27.28
N ALA A 188 -11.18 -6.67 -27.11
CA ALA A 188 -12.35 -5.99 -27.69
C ALA A 188 -12.31 -6.03 -29.23
N LEU A 189 -11.15 -5.73 -29.82
CA LEU A 189 -10.97 -5.78 -31.27
C LEU A 189 -11.15 -7.19 -31.82
N ARG A 190 -10.60 -8.20 -31.18
CA ARG A 190 -10.78 -9.59 -31.56
C ARG A 190 -12.26 -9.99 -31.51
N HIS A 191 -12.96 -9.65 -30.43
CA HIS A 191 -14.39 -9.92 -30.29
C HIS A 191 -15.20 -9.22 -31.36
N ALA A 192 -14.97 -7.94 -31.61
CA ALA A 192 -15.71 -7.17 -32.65
C ALA A 192 -15.52 -7.76 -34.04
N ARG A 193 -14.34 -8.30 -34.36
CA ARG A 193 -14.01 -8.92 -35.66
C ARG A 193 -14.56 -10.35 -35.83
N THR A 194 -14.93 -11.01 -34.75
CA THR A 194 -15.40 -12.40 -34.76
C THR A 194 -16.87 -12.55 -34.42
N ARG A 195 -17.49 -11.58 -33.77
CA ARG A 195 -18.90 -11.58 -33.39
C ARG A 195 -19.78 -11.26 -34.60
N GLY A 196 -20.49 -12.27 -35.14
CA GLY A 196 -21.52 -12.09 -36.14
C GLY A 196 -22.84 -11.65 -35.53
N MET A 197 -23.51 -10.68 -36.13
CA MET A 197 -24.87 -10.23 -35.80
C MET A 197 -25.53 -9.55 -37.01
N PHE A 198 -26.81 -9.80 -37.21
CA PHE A 198 -27.58 -9.24 -38.36
C PHE A 198 -26.91 -9.44 -39.74
N GLY A 199 -26.24 -10.60 -39.93
CA GLY A 199 -25.55 -10.94 -41.18
C GLY A 199 -24.22 -10.21 -41.45
N ARG A 200 -23.68 -9.49 -40.43
CA ARG A 200 -22.44 -8.71 -40.53
C ARG A 200 -21.59 -8.96 -39.26
N MET A 201 -20.33 -8.56 -39.30
CA MET A 201 -19.51 -8.55 -38.08
C MET A 201 -19.81 -7.31 -37.24
N LEU A 202 -19.64 -7.42 -35.91
CA LEU A 202 -19.83 -6.30 -35.01
C LEU A 202 -18.93 -5.09 -35.42
N ALA A 203 -17.72 -5.37 -35.87
CA ALA A 203 -16.79 -4.35 -36.39
C ALA A 203 -17.29 -3.56 -37.59
N ASP A 204 -18.32 -4.06 -38.34
CA ASP A 204 -18.87 -3.38 -39.51
C ASP A 204 -19.90 -2.31 -39.13
N PHE A 205 -20.28 -2.20 -37.87
CA PHE A 205 -21.24 -1.22 -37.40
C PHE A 205 -20.56 0.10 -37.02
N GLN A 206 -21.13 1.21 -37.48
CA GLN A 206 -20.56 2.55 -37.31
C GLN A 206 -20.25 2.91 -35.86
N LEU A 207 -21.15 2.58 -34.91
CA LEU A 207 -20.93 2.84 -33.47
C LEU A 207 -19.80 2.02 -32.86
N THR A 208 -19.36 0.95 -33.53
CA THR A 208 -18.22 0.15 -33.06
C THR A 208 -16.89 0.69 -33.59
N GLN A 209 -16.96 1.44 -34.70
CA GLN A 209 -15.79 2.02 -35.37
C GLN A 209 -15.44 3.42 -34.86
N SER A 210 -16.33 4.11 -34.15
CA SER A 210 -16.15 5.44 -33.54
C SER A 210 -15.63 5.34 -32.11
#